data_18e3864e450d0808fc40de55321d2739
#
_entry.id   18e3864e450d0808fc40de55321d2739
#
_cell.length_a   1.000
_cell.length_b   1.000
_cell.length_c   1.000
_cell.angle_alpha   90.00
_cell.angle_beta   90.00
_cell.angle_gamma   90.00
#
_symmetry.space_group_name_H-M   'P 1'
#
loop_
_entity.id
_entity.type
_entity.pdbx_description
1 polymer ?
#
loop_
_entity_poly.entity_id
_entity_poly.type
_entity_poly.pdbx_seq_one_letter_code
_entity_poly.pdbx_strand_id
1 'polypeptide(L)'
;VMLSGDWIPVGLPDQLWAFNPTTKLYSLGGATEGAIWSIHHPVTQSYQGWTSIPYGQALPNQSVWILDEHMNPCPVWVTGDIYIGGVGVALGYWQDNEKTNAQFIPHPETGERLYRTGDLGRYRDTGDIEFLGRSDFQVKVQGYRIELGEIETLILQSEGVEKAVVVANRADNRVQLVAYLTGSFDLNAVQHHCRASLPEYMMPHDWQVLAALPVSANGKIDRSALPTANVMVESAASVTAAESDTEQWLHDIWCEALQLTEASTTVDFFSLGGDSLIATRIVSQIQQQQGITVSIGTFFRAQTIQQLALVIESETDTSTALKVLDPDLVHRHEPFPLNPIQQVYWLGRESSLE
;
A
#
# COMPACT_ATOMS: atom_id res chain seq x y z
N VAL A 1 -1.45 -20.58 0.19
CA VAL A 1 -1.47 -19.12 0.34
C VAL A 1 -0.75 -18.51 -0.85
N MET A 2 -1.34 -17.46 -1.44
CA MET A 2 -0.76 -16.66 -2.49
C MET A 2 -0.40 -15.29 -1.89
N LEU A 3 0.84 -14.88 -2.07
CA LEU A 3 1.39 -13.62 -1.54
C LEU A 3 1.75 -12.71 -2.70
N SER A 4 1.24 -11.49 -2.70
CA SER A 4 1.44 -10.52 -3.80
C SER A 4 1.22 -9.09 -3.29
N GLY A 5 1.56 -8.12 -4.12
CA GLY A 5 1.27 -6.71 -3.90
C GLY A 5 2.43 -5.88 -3.37
N ASP A 6 3.33 -6.46 -2.58
CA ASP A 6 4.53 -5.81 -2.08
C ASP A 6 5.63 -6.84 -1.79
N TRP A 7 6.78 -6.40 -1.27
CA TRP A 7 7.85 -7.25 -0.78
C TRP A 7 7.35 -8.22 0.27
N ILE A 8 7.65 -9.51 0.08
CA ILE A 8 7.32 -10.54 1.03
C ILE A 8 8.47 -10.62 2.05
N PRO A 9 8.21 -10.39 3.36
CA PRO A 9 9.23 -10.54 4.37
C PRO A 9 9.83 -11.95 4.35
N VAL A 10 11.16 -12.05 4.33
CA VAL A 10 11.87 -13.35 4.19
C VAL A 10 11.57 -14.33 5.31
N GLY A 11 11.18 -13.86 6.50
CA GLY A 11 10.78 -14.70 7.63
C GLY A 11 9.30 -15.12 7.63
N LEU A 12 8.47 -14.56 6.75
CA LEU A 12 7.03 -14.86 6.71
C LEU A 12 6.73 -16.33 6.36
N PRO A 13 7.43 -16.99 5.43
CA PRO A 13 7.23 -18.41 5.16
C PRO A 13 7.40 -19.30 6.41
N ASP A 14 8.45 -19.06 7.18
CA ASP A 14 8.74 -19.84 8.39
C ASP A 14 7.64 -19.65 9.45
N GLN A 15 7.13 -18.44 9.62
CA GLN A 15 6.01 -18.15 10.52
C GLN A 15 4.73 -18.89 10.09
N LEU A 16 4.41 -18.86 8.78
CA LEU A 16 3.24 -19.56 8.24
C LEU A 16 3.36 -21.08 8.40
N TRP A 17 4.55 -21.67 8.18
CA TRP A 17 4.77 -23.10 8.36
C TRP A 17 4.83 -23.49 9.83
N ALA A 18 5.27 -22.64 10.74
CA ALA A 18 5.16 -22.87 12.17
C ALA A 18 3.68 -22.98 12.60
N PHE A 19 2.80 -22.18 11.99
CA PHE A 19 1.35 -22.26 12.25
C PHE A 19 0.69 -23.45 11.55
N ASN A 20 1.02 -23.69 10.27
CA ASN A 20 0.52 -24.84 9.50
C ASN A 20 1.59 -25.37 8.54
N PRO A 21 2.29 -26.47 8.91
CA PRO A 21 3.41 -27.03 8.14
C PRO A 21 3.05 -27.50 6.73
N THR A 22 1.77 -27.77 6.44
CA THR A 22 1.32 -28.27 5.14
C THR A 22 0.95 -27.15 4.18
N THR A 23 1.04 -25.89 4.59
CA THR A 23 0.68 -24.74 3.77
C THR A 23 1.59 -24.62 2.56
N LYS A 24 1.00 -24.64 1.36
CA LYS A 24 1.69 -24.30 0.11
C LYS A 24 1.70 -22.79 -0.08
N LEU A 25 2.88 -22.24 -0.34
CA LEU A 25 3.10 -20.81 -0.50
C LEU A 25 3.55 -20.49 -1.92
N TYR A 26 3.03 -19.42 -2.48
CA TYR A 26 3.42 -18.90 -3.78
C TYR A 26 3.64 -17.38 -3.67
N SER A 27 4.81 -16.93 -4.10
CA SER A 27 5.05 -15.52 -4.40
C SER A 27 4.53 -15.24 -5.81
N LEU A 28 3.70 -14.22 -5.94
CA LEU A 28 3.12 -13.80 -7.20
C LEU A 28 3.45 -12.33 -7.46
N GLY A 29 3.85 -12.02 -8.66
CA GLY A 29 4.19 -10.68 -9.07
C GLY A 29 3.62 -10.33 -10.43
N GLY A 30 3.68 -9.04 -10.77
CA GLY A 30 3.21 -8.51 -12.03
C GLY A 30 2.66 -7.10 -11.87
N ALA A 31 1.98 -6.64 -12.90
CA ALA A 31 1.36 -5.32 -12.96
C ALA A 31 -0.08 -5.44 -13.49
N THR A 32 -0.92 -4.45 -13.19
CA THR A 32 -2.30 -4.37 -13.74
C THR A 32 -2.27 -4.46 -15.26
N GLU A 33 -1.29 -3.84 -15.88
CA GLU A 33 -1.05 -3.80 -17.32
C GLU A 33 -0.64 -5.15 -17.92
N GLY A 34 -0.23 -6.11 -17.07
CA GLY A 34 0.13 -7.49 -17.41
C GLY A 34 -0.86 -8.53 -16.83
N ALA A 35 -2.14 -8.16 -16.64
CA ALA A 35 -3.19 -9.01 -16.08
C ALA A 35 -2.94 -9.45 -14.62
N ILE A 36 -2.51 -8.51 -13.77
CA ILE A 36 -2.32 -8.63 -12.33
C ILE A 36 -1.08 -9.45 -11.97
N TRP A 37 -1.03 -10.72 -12.40
CA TRP A 37 0.08 -11.63 -12.13
C TRP A 37 0.69 -12.13 -13.43
N SER A 38 1.97 -11.91 -13.59
CA SER A 38 2.74 -12.31 -14.76
C SER A 38 3.89 -13.24 -14.40
N ILE A 39 4.22 -13.32 -13.12
CA ILE A 39 5.38 -14.05 -12.60
C ILE A 39 4.99 -14.77 -11.32
N HIS A 40 5.59 -15.93 -11.08
CA HIS A 40 5.34 -16.71 -9.86
C HIS A 40 6.59 -17.43 -9.38
N HIS A 41 6.67 -17.65 -8.07
CA HIS A 41 7.68 -18.47 -7.45
C HIS A 41 7.06 -19.37 -6.37
N PRO A 42 7.16 -20.71 -6.47
CA PRO A 42 6.79 -21.61 -5.40
C PRO A 42 7.77 -21.45 -4.23
N VAL A 43 7.27 -21.02 -3.08
CA VAL A 43 8.08 -20.87 -1.87
C VAL A 43 8.14 -22.21 -1.16
N THR A 44 9.29 -22.89 -1.23
CA THR A 44 9.45 -24.28 -0.76
C THR A 44 10.50 -24.47 0.32
N GLN A 45 11.17 -23.39 0.71
CA GLN A 45 12.25 -23.39 1.71
C GLN A 45 12.26 -22.10 2.53
N SER A 46 13.01 -22.09 3.62
CA SER A 46 13.31 -20.86 4.36
C SER A 46 14.20 -19.92 3.54
N TYR A 47 13.92 -18.62 3.64
CA TYR A 47 14.70 -17.57 3.00
C TYR A 47 15.41 -16.66 4.00
N GLN A 48 15.56 -17.11 5.25
CA GLN A 48 16.33 -16.39 6.26
C GLN A 48 17.78 -16.15 5.77
N GLY A 49 18.24 -14.91 5.92
CA GLY A 49 19.57 -14.51 5.44
C GLY A 49 19.61 -14.12 3.94
N TRP A 50 18.52 -14.25 3.21
CA TRP A 50 18.41 -13.72 1.85
C TRP A 50 17.96 -12.24 1.88
N THR A 51 18.29 -11.50 0.81
CA THR A 51 17.82 -10.11 0.65
C THR A 51 16.34 -10.05 0.33
N SER A 52 15.83 -11.03 -0.44
CA SER A 52 14.42 -11.11 -0.82
C SER A 52 14.05 -12.54 -1.24
N ILE A 53 12.78 -12.86 -1.19
CA ILE A 53 12.23 -14.04 -1.85
C ILE A 53 12.27 -13.79 -3.36
N PRO A 54 12.69 -14.77 -4.20
CA PRO A 54 12.68 -14.61 -5.64
C PRO A 54 11.32 -14.17 -6.19
N TYR A 55 11.35 -13.29 -7.19
CA TYR A 55 10.15 -12.92 -7.92
C TYR A 55 9.65 -14.12 -8.73
N GLY A 56 10.58 -14.90 -9.28
CA GLY A 56 10.32 -16.20 -9.89
C GLY A 56 10.41 -16.20 -11.40
N GLN A 57 9.53 -16.97 -12.04
CA GLN A 57 9.51 -17.19 -13.49
C GLN A 57 8.14 -16.78 -14.06
N ALA A 58 8.12 -16.51 -15.36
CA ALA A 58 6.89 -16.14 -16.07
C ALA A 58 5.80 -17.21 -15.91
N LEU A 59 4.56 -16.77 -15.76
CA LEU A 59 3.38 -17.64 -15.84
C LEU A 59 3.19 -18.16 -17.27
N PRO A 60 2.51 -19.32 -17.45
CA PRO A 60 2.18 -19.81 -18.79
C PRO A 60 1.50 -18.75 -19.66
N ASN A 61 1.87 -18.70 -20.94
CA ASN A 61 1.41 -17.73 -21.94
C ASN A 61 1.81 -16.26 -21.67
N GLN A 62 2.70 -16.05 -20.72
CA GLN A 62 3.35 -14.77 -20.48
C GLN A 62 4.86 -14.89 -20.66
N SER A 63 5.53 -13.78 -20.92
CA SER A 63 6.97 -13.68 -20.95
C SER A 63 7.42 -12.57 -20.00
N VAL A 64 8.60 -12.73 -19.41
CA VAL A 64 9.22 -11.68 -18.58
C VAL A 64 10.67 -11.57 -19.03
N TRP A 65 11.06 -10.35 -19.34
CA TRP A 65 12.40 -10.02 -19.85
C TRP A 65 13.11 -9.08 -18.91
N ILE A 66 14.40 -9.30 -18.75
CA ILE A 66 15.32 -8.32 -18.14
C ILE A 66 16.17 -7.76 -19.26
N LEU A 67 15.95 -6.50 -19.60
CA LEU A 67 16.60 -5.85 -20.74
C LEU A 67 17.44 -4.66 -20.29
N ASP A 68 18.53 -4.41 -21.03
CA ASP A 68 19.36 -3.23 -20.85
C ASP A 68 18.75 -1.98 -21.54
N GLU A 69 19.44 -0.84 -21.48
CA GLU A 69 19.01 0.42 -22.12
C GLU A 69 18.88 0.34 -23.65
N HIS A 70 19.52 -0.67 -24.29
CA HIS A 70 19.45 -0.93 -25.71
C HIS A 70 18.46 -2.04 -26.07
N MET A 71 17.65 -2.50 -25.10
CA MET A 71 16.66 -3.59 -25.26
C MET A 71 17.31 -4.95 -25.53
N ASN A 72 18.58 -5.17 -25.16
CA ASN A 72 19.21 -6.49 -25.22
C ASN A 72 18.97 -7.26 -23.93
N PRO A 73 18.82 -8.59 -23.98
CA PRO A 73 18.69 -9.41 -22.77
C PRO A 73 19.93 -9.30 -21.87
N CYS A 74 19.71 -9.01 -20.60
CA CYS A 74 20.77 -8.94 -19.61
C CYS A 74 21.29 -10.35 -19.26
N PRO A 75 22.62 -10.53 -19.10
CA PRO A 75 23.18 -11.75 -18.54
C PRO A 75 22.72 -12.00 -17.10
N VAL A 76 22.92 -13.24 -16.62
CA VAL A 76 22.73 -13.62 -15.22
C VAL A 76 23.49 -12.68 -14.28
N TRP A 77 22.87 -12.26 -13.18
CA TRP A 77 23.36 -11.30 -12.18
C TRP A 77 23.58 -9.86 -12.68
N VAL A 78 23.22 -9.55 -13.92
CA VAL A 78 23.25 -8.17 -14.43
C VAL A 78 21.88 -7.53 -14.27
N THR A 79 21.85 -6.37 -13.66
CA THR A 79 20.63 -5.59 -13.46
C THR A 79 20.14 -4.97 -14.75
N GLY A 80 18.84 -5.05 -15.01
CA GLY A 80 18.16 -4.41 -16.12
C GLY A 80 16.71 -4.04 -15.77
N ASP A 81 16.03 -3.41 -16.71
CA ASP A 81 14.59 -3.13 -16.60
C ASP A 81 13.78 -4.41 -16.82
N ILE A 82 12.72 -4.59 -16.00
CA ILE A 82 11.77 -5.70 -16.15
C ILE A 82 10.70 -5.31 -17.17
N TYR A 83 10.48 -6.17 -18.16
CA TYR A 83 9.40 -6.07 -19.13
C TYR A 83 8.50 -7.30 -19.06
N ILE A 84 7.20 -7.10 -19.21
CA ILE A 84 6.20 -8.17 -19.27
C ILE A 84 5.66 -8.26 -20.69
N GLY A 85 5.63 -9.46 -21.24
CA GLY A 85 5.07 -9.79 -22.55
C GLY A 85 4.01 -10.90 -22.47
N GLY A 86 3.50 -11.31 -23.63
CA GLY A 86 2.53 -12.39 -23.77
C GLY A 86 1.07 -11.92 -23.77
N VAL A 87 0.16 -12.89 -23.69
CA VAL A 87 -1.29 -12.66 -23.88
C VAL A 87 -1.94 -11.81 -22.79
N GLY A 88 -1.29 -11.66 -21.65
CA GLY A 88 -1.80 -10.86 -20.52
C GLY A 88 -1.55 -9.37 -20.66
N VAL A 89 -0.76 -8.92 -21.65
CA VAL A 89 -0.42 -7.52 -21.82
C VAL A 89 -1.62 -6.73 -22.32
N ALA A 90 -1.99 -5.68 -21.60
CA ALA A 90 -3.13 -4.82 -21.91
C ALA A 90 -2.98 -4.08 -23.25
N LEU A 91 -4.11 -3.62 -23.81
CA LEU A 91 -4.11 -2.84 -25.05
C LEU A 91 -3.50 -1.45 -24.87
N GLY A 92 -3.55 -0.90 -23.66
CA GLY A 92 -3.01 0.42 -23.34
C GLY A 92 -3.81 1.11 -22.24
N TYR A 93 -3.54 2.39 -22.06
CA TYR A 93 -4.29 3.26 -21.16
C TYR A 93 -5.46 3.91 -21.88
N TRP A 94 -6.59 4.01 -21.20
CA TRP A 94 -7.81 4.57 -21.76
C TRP A 94 -7.61 6.05 -22.14
N GLN A 95 -7.85 6.39 -23.41
CA GLN A 95 -7.73 7.76 -23.97
C GLN A 95 -6.35 8.43 -23.75
N ASP A 96 -5.29 7.67 -23.48
CA ASP A 96 -3.93 8.16 -23.29
C ASP A 96 -2.96 7.43 -24.22
N ASN A 97 -2.92 7.86 -25.45
CA ASN A 97 -2.07 7.27 -26.48
C ASN A 97 -0.58 7.59 -26.25
N GLU A 98 -0.25 8.73 -25.66
CA GLU A 98 1.13 9.14 -25.40
C GLU A 98 1.75 8.20 -24.35
N LYS A 99 1.09 8.03 -23.20
CA LYS A 99 1.52 7.11 -22.15
C LYS A 99 1.49 5.66 -22.63
N THR A 100 0.49 5.28 -23.44
CA THR A 100 0.41 3.93 -24.02
C THR A 100 1.64 3.64 -24.87
N ASN A 101 2.01 4.53 -25.80
CA ASN A 101 3.15 4.32 -26.67
C ASN A 101 4.50 4.36 -25.93
N ALA A 102 4.58 5.09 -24.84
CA ALA A 102 5.78 5.15 -24.00
C ALA A 102 6.01 3.88 -23.17
N GLN A 103 4.93 3.20 -22.74
CA GLN A 103 5.02 2.06 -21.84
C GLN A 103 4.82 0.71 -22.53
N PHE A 104 4.05 0.65 -23.63
CA PHE A 104 3.77 -0.57 -24.39
C PHE A 104 4.55 -0.54 -25.70
N ILE A 105 5.72 -1.16 -25.71
CA ILE A 105 6.68 -1.10 -26.81
C ILE A 105 6.89 -2.48 -27.45
N PRO A 106 7.21 -2.56 -28.74
CA PRO A 106 7.58 -3.83 -29.36
C PRO A 106 9.01 -4.21 -28.97
N HIS A 107 9.24 -5.50 -28.70
CA HIS A 107 10.60 -6.04 -28.58
C HIS A 107 11.30 -5.93 -29.95
N PRO A 108 12.53 -5.37 -30.02
CA PRO A 108 13.15 -5.04 -31.30
C PRO A 108 13.42 -6.27 -32.20
N GLU A 109 13.72 -7.43 -31.63
CA GLU A 109 14.03 -8.64 -32.37
C GLU A 109 12.79 -9.51 -32.66
N THR A 110 11.92 -9.69 -31.67
CA THR A 110 10.80 -10.63 -31.76
C THR A 110 9.50 -9.98 -32.23
N GLY A 111 9.40 -8.65 -32.14
CA GLY A 111 8.16 -7.91 -32.38
C GLY A 111 7.09 -8.11 -31.30
N GLU A 112 7.38 -8.90 -30.25
CA GLU A 112 6.46 -9.11 -29.14
C GLU A 112 6.12 -7.79 -28.47
N ARG A 113 4.83 -7.59 -28.16
CA ARG A 113 4.39 -6.42 -27.42
C ARG A 113 4.77 -6.56 -25.96
N LEU A 114 5.60 -5.64 -25.46
CA LEU A 114 6.09 -5.62 -24.09
C LEU A 114 5.50 -4.44 -23.34
N TYR A 115 5.19 -4.65 -22.07
CA TYR A 115 4.90 -3.59 -21.09
C TYR A 115 6.15 -3.31 -20.27
N ARG A 116 6.60 -2.05 -20.27
CA ARG A 116 7.70 -1.57 -19.44
C ARG A 116 7.19 -1.32 -18.03
N THR A 117 7.62 -2.14 -17.06
CA THR A 117 7.08 -2.08 -15.69
C THR A 117 7.62 -0.89 -14.89
N GLY A 118 8.81 -0.41 -15.21
CA GLY A 118 9.60 0.52 -14.39
C GLY A 118 10.27 -0.17 -13.19
N ASP A 119 10.19 -1.49 -13.11
CA ASP A 119 10.88 -2.29 -12.11
C ASP A 119 12.28 -2.70 -12.60
N LEU A 120 13.23 -2.78 -11.68
CA LEU A 120 14.56 -3.33 -11.90
C LEU A 120 14.63 -4.77 -11.40
N GLY A 121 15.34 -5.60 -12.14
CA GLY A 121 15.57 -6.98 -11.76
C GLY A 121 16.80 -7.56 -12.39
N ARG A 122 17.10 -8.82 -12.04
CA ARG A 122 18.17 -9.61 -12.65
C ARG A 122 17.82 -11.08 -12.65
N TYR A 123 18.33 -11.81 -13.60
CA TYR A 123 18.26 -13.26 -13.61
C TYR A 123 19.22 -13.87 -12.59
N ARG A 124 18.80 -14.92 -11.92
CA ARG A 124 19.63 -15.78 -11.07
C ARG A 124 20.07 -17.02 -11.85
N ASP A 125 21.04 -17.76 -11.31
CA ASP A 125 21.55 -19.02 -11.92
C ASP A 125 20.44 -20.06 -12.11
N THR A 126 19.37 -19.99 -11.30
CA THR A 126 18.20 -20.86 -11.39
C THR A 126 17.22 -20.49 -12.51
N GLY A 127 17.45 -19.36 -13.17
CA GLY A 127 16.49 -18.78 -14.13
C GLY A 127 15.37 -17.99 -13.47
N ASP A 128 15.32 -17.93 -12.13
CA ASP A 128 14.39 -17.06 -11.44
C ASP A 128 14.83 -15.60 -11.56
N ILE A 129 13.85 -14.70 -11.53
CA ILE A 129 14.09 -13.26 -11.47
C ILE A 129 14.13 -12.83 -10.00
N GLU A 130 15.12 -12.02 -9.69
CA GLU A 130 15.21 -11.27 -8.43
C GLU A 130 14.77 -9.83 -8.69
N PHE A 131 13.77 -9.38 -7.92
CA PHE A 131 13.30 -8.00 -7.95
C PHE A 131 14.24 -7.12 -7.14
N LEU A 132 14.68 -6.00 -7.70
CA LEU A 132 15.66 -5.10 -7.08
C LEU A 132 15.09 -3.73 -6.70
N GLY A 133 13.80 -3.51 -6.95
CA GLY A 133 13.14 -2.23 -6.71
C GLY A 133 12.69 -1.56 -7.99
N ARG A 134 12.45 -0.25 -7.93
CA ARG A 134 11.99 0.53 -9.06
C ARG A 134 13.05 1.48 -9.58
N SER A 135 13.05 1.68 -10.90
CA SER A 135 13.88 2.70 -11.57
C SER A 135 13.27 4.10 -11.51
N ASP A 136 11.97 4.19 -11.28
CA ASP A 136 11.20 5.42 -11.13
C ASP A 136 10.86 5.73 -9.66
N PHE A 137 10.15 6.82 -9.43
CA PHE A 137 9.74 7.25 -8.10
C PHE A 137 8.37 6.67 -7.66
N GLN A 138 7.83 5.70 -8.41
CA GLN A 138 6.64 5.00 -7.96
C GLN A 138 6.95 4.14 -6.73
N VAL A 139 6.03 4.12 -5.80
CA VAL A 139 6.15 3.34 -4.57
C VAL A 139 4.90 2.50 -4.36
N LYS A 140 5.07 1.41 -3.64
CA LYS A 140 3.92 0.66 -3.11
C LYS A 140 3.76 0.98 -1.64
N VAL A 141 2.58 1.49 -1.27
CA VAL A 141 2.21 1.77 0.12
C VAL A 141 0.93 1.01 0.40
N GLN A 142 0.96 0.09 1.36
CA GLN A 142 -0.20 -0.75 1.73
C GLN A 142 -0.82 -1.50 0.52
N GLY A 143 0.01 -1.89 -0.47
CA GLY A 143 -0.45 -2.55 -1.70
C GLY A 143 -0.94 -1.61 -2.80
N TYR A 144 -1.11 -0.33 -2.54
CA TYR A 144 -1.44 0.68 -3.56
C TYR A 144 -0.20 1.16 -4.29
N ARG A 145 -0.30 1.26 -5.61
CA ARG A 145 0.75 1.84 -6.46
C ARG A 145 0.57 3.36 -6.51
N ILE A 146 1.53 4.09 -5.97
CA ILE A 146 1.48 5.55 -5.81
C ILE A 146 2.54 6.20 -6.68
N GLU A 147 2.11 7.18 -7.47
CA GLU A 147 2.98 8.11 -8.20
C GLU A 147 3.32 9.28 -7.27
N LEU A 148 4.54 9.33 -6.73
CA LEU A 148 4.94 10.43 -5.85
C LEU A 148 4.82 11.80 -6.53
N GLY A 149 5.05 11.86 -7.85
CA GLY A 149 4.90 13.08 -8.65
C GLY A 149 3.48 13.63 -8.71
N GLU A 150 2.45 12.79 -8.57
CA GLU A 150 1.06 13.23 -8.49
C GLU A 150 0.82 14.03 -7.22
N ILE A 151 1.33 13.53 -6.09
CA ILE A 151 1.26 14.20 -4.79
C ILE A 151 2.05 15.52 -4.84
N GLU A 152 3.28 15.49 -5.39
CA GLU A 152 4.13 16.67 -5.55
C GLU A 152 3.43 17.75 -6.39
N THR A 153 2.80 17.35 -7.49
CA THR A 153 2.08 18.27 -8.40
C THR A 153 0.91 18.94 -7.68
N LEU A 154 0.16 18.18 -6.87
CA LEU A 154 -0.96 18.72 -6.13
C LEU A 154 -0.49 19.70 -5.04
N ILE A 155 0.56 19.35 -4.30
CA ILE A 155 1.16 20.23 -3.29
C ILE A 155 1.60 21.56 -3.92
N LEU A 156 2.22 21.51 -5.10
CA LEU A 156 2.69 22.70 -5.83
C LEU A 156 1.55 23.62 -6.31
N GLN A 157 0.30 23.16 -6.33
CA GLN A 157 -0.86 24.03 -6.63
C GLN A 157 -1.26 24.91 -5.44
N SER A 158 -0.72 24.65 -4.25
CA SER A 158 -1.01 25.45 -3.07
C SER A 158 -0.24 26.77 -3.09
N GLU A 159 -0.91 27.86 -2.71
CA GLU A 159 -0.34 29.20 -2.72
C GLU A 159 0.90 29.30 -1.80
N GLY A 160 1.98 29.87 -2.31
CA GLY A 160 3.22 30.09 -1.57
C GLY A 160 4.17 28.89 -1.48
N VAL A 161 3.81 27.71 -2.01
CA VAL A 161 4.72 26.58 -2.15
C VAL A 161 5.59 26.76 -3.38
N GLU A 162 6.91 26.81 -3.21
CA GLU A 162 7.87 26.97 -4.31
C GLU A 162 8.34 25.64 -4.87
N LYS A 163 8.64 24.68 -3.99
CA LYS A 163 9.04 23.32 -4.38
C LYS A 163 8.45 22.31 -3.41
N ALA A 164 8.15 21.15 -3.95
CA ALA A 164 7.69 19.99 -3.19
C ALA A 164 8.40 18.73 -3.66
N VAL A 165 8.79 17.89 -2.72
CA VAL A 165 9.33 16.55 -2.97
C VAL A 165 8.71 15.59 -1.98
N VAL A 166 8.20 14.48 -2.49
CA VAL A 166 7.66 13.41 -1.66
C VAL A 166 8.58 12.20 -1.77
N VAL A 167 8.89 11.57 -0.66
CA VAL A 167 9.65 10.32 -0.61
C VAL A 167 8.91 9.28 0.20
N ALA A 168 9.15 8.02 -0.13
CA ALA A 168 8.69 6.91 0.69
C ALA A 168 9.83 6.49 1.61
N ASN A 169 9.63 6.65 2.90
CA ASN A 169 10.56 6.22 3.92
C ASN A 169 10.14 4.84 4.46
N ARG A 170 11.09 3.92 4.58
CA ARG A 170 10.86 2.59 5.17
C ARG A 170 11.42 2.59 6.58
N ALA A 171 10.54 2.50 7.56
CA ALA A 171 10.87 2.29 8.95
C ALA A 171 10.05 1.13 9.50
N ASP A 172 10.68 0.22 10.24
CA ASP A 172 10.02 -0.88 10.96
C ASP A 172 9.01 -1.69 10.13
N ASN A 173 9.38 -2.07 8.91
CA ASN A 173 8.53 -2.79 7.94
C ASN A 173 7.32 -2.00 7.41
N ARG A 174 7.25 -0.68 7.64
CA ARG A 174 6.20 0.20 7.11
C ARG A 174 6.78 1.16 6.10
N VAL A 175 6.00 1.47 5.08
CA VAL A 175 6.32 2.52 4.10
C VAL A 175 5.47 3.73 4.44
N GLN A 176 6.12 4.83 4.76
CA GLN A 176 5.47 6.10 5.07
C GLN A 176 5.87 7.16 4.05
N LEU A 177 4.92 7.95 3.60
CA LEU A 177 5.18 9.07 2.70
C LEU A 177 5.58 10.30 3.54
N VAL A 178 6.65 10.95 3.13
CA VAL A 178 7.15 12.19 3.74
C VAL A 178 7.23 13.27 2.68
N ALA A 179 6.59 14.41 2.93
CA ALA A 179 6.64 15.57 2.04
C ALA A 179 7.64 16.60 2.54
N TYR A 180 8.53 17.06 1.68
CA TYR A 180 9.48 18.14 1.92
C TYR A 180 9.10 19.33 1.06
N LEU A 181 8.88 20.50 1.68
CA LEU A 181 8.41 21.71 1.02
C LEU A 181 9.34 22.87 1.26
N THR A 182 9.38 23.78 0.28
CA THR A 182 10.02 25.11 0.45
C THR A 182 9.06 26.20 0.03
N GLY A 183 9.18 27.37 0.60
CA GLY A 183 8.33 28.54 0.28
C GLY A 183 7.78 29.23 1.53
N SER A 184 6.80 30.09 1.33
CA SER A 184 6.11 30.82 2.40
C SER A 184 4.60 30.54 2.30
N PHE A 185 4.11 29.59 3.05
CA PHE A 185 2.74 29.08 2.98
C PHE A 185 2.21 28.71 4.37
N ASP A 186 0.90 28.54 4.48
CA ASP A 186 0.27 27.91 5.64
C ASP A 186 0.22 26.39 5.43
N LEU A 187 0.96 25.64 6.24
CA LEU A 187 1.04 24.18 6.15
C LEU A 187 -0.34 23.52 6.33
N ASN A 188 -1.18 24.05 7.22
CA ASN A 188 -2.52 23.50 7.44
C ASN A 188 -3.40 23.66 6.19
N ALA A 189 -3.28 24.79 5.50
CA ALA A 189 -3.99 25.01 4.22
C ALA A 189 -3.54 24.04 3.14
N VAL A 190 -2.22 23.77 3.02
CA VAL A 190 -1.66 22.77 2.09
C VAL A 190 -2.18 21.37 2.41
N GLN A 191 -2.14 20.97 3.67
CA GLN A 191 -2.65 19.66 4.11
C GLN A 191 -4.14 19.51 3.83
N HIS A 192 -4.93 20.56 4.10
CA HIS A 192 -6.36 20.57 3.82
C HIS A 192 -6.64 20.43 2.31
N HIS A 193 -5.89 21.16 1.47
CA HIS A 193 -5.98 21.02 0.01
C HIS A 193 -5.70 19.61 -0.47
N CYS A 194 -4.66 18.97 0.07
CA CYS A 194 -4.31 17.58 -0.26
C CYS A 194 -5.39 16.60 0.20
N ARG A 195 -5.92 16.73 1.43
CA ARG A 195 -6.98 15.87 1.95
C ARG A 195 -8.28 15.96 1.14
N ALA A 196 -8.57 17.10 0.54
CA ALA A 196 -9.74 17.28 -0.30
C ALA A 196 -9.63 16.57 -1.66
N SER A 197 -8.41 16.25 -2.11
CA SER A 197 -8.13 15.78 -3.48
C SER A 197 -7.48 14.40 -3.56
N LEU A 198 -6.73 13.99 -2.53
CA LEU A 198 -6.04 12.70 -2.51
C LEU A 198 -6.80 11.67 -1.67
N PRO A 199 -6.77 10.39 -2.09
CA PRO A 199 -7.15 9.30 -1.20
C PRO A 199 -6.20 9.21 0.00
N GLU A 200 -6.69 8.70 1.11
CA GLU A 200 -5.97 8.60 2.39
C GLU A 200 -4.58 7.93 2.26
N TYR A 201 -4.49 6.84 1.49
CA TYR A 201 -3.23 6.10 1.29
C TYR A 201 -2.16 6.89 0.51
N MET A 202 -2.51 8.01 -0.12
CA MET A 202 -1.60 8.94 -0.80
C MET A 202 -1.21 10.14 0.06
N MET A 203 -1.82 10.30 1.23
CA MET A 203 -1.50 11.42 2.12
C MET A 203 -0.12 11.24 2.76
N PRO A 204 0.77 12.25 2.69
CA PRO A 204 2.01 12.23 3.45
C PRO A 204 1.74 12.17 4.96
N HIS A 205 2.45 11.26 5.64
CA HIS A 205 2.36 11.11 7.10
C HIS A 205 3.17 12.18 7.84
N ASP A 206 4.26 12.63 7.21
CA ASP A 206 5.12 13.67 7.76
C ASP A 206 5.34 14.80 6.75
N TRP A 207 5.43 16.03 7.25
CA TRP A 207 5.51 17.25 6.45
C TRP A 207 6.65 18.12 6.96
N GLN A 208 7.72 18.25 6.19
CA GLN A 208 8.92 18.95 6.55
C GLN A 208 9.07 20.23 5.72
N VAL A 209 9.12 21.37 6.40
CA VAL A 209 9.39 22.66 5.75
C VAL A 209 10.88 22.95 5.82
N LEU A 210 11.51 23.08 4.67
CA LEU A 210 12.95 23.31 4.55
C LEU A 210 13.21 24.71 3.96
N ALA A 211 14.32 25.32 4.35
CA ALA A 211 14.77 26.58 3.74
C ALA A 211 15.17 26.37 2.27
N ALA A 212 15.73 25.22 1.93
CA ALA A 212 16.04 24.80 0.56
C ALA A 212 16.10 23.27 0.47
N LEU A 213 15.70 22.70 -0.68
CA LEU A 213 15.91 21.29 -0.97
C LEU A 213 17.37 21.03 -1.35
N PRO A 214 17.95 19.91 -0.88
CA PRO A 214 19.31 19.53 -1.28
C PRO A 214 19.38 19.25 -2.78
N VAL A 215 20.44 19.68 -3.43
CA VAL A 215 20.67 19.48 -4.85
C VAL A 215 21.98 18.78 -5.09
N SER A 216 22.01 17.88 -6.07
CA SER A 216 23.23 17.22 -6.54
C SER A 216 24.16 18.21 -7.29
N ALA A 217 25.38 17.79 -7.56
CA ALA A 217 26.35 18.59 -8.35
C ALA A 217 25.81 19.02 -9.74
N ASN A 218 24.84 18.28 -10.28
CA ASN A 218 24.18 18.55 -11.56
C ASN A 218 22.93 19.45 -11.43
N GLY A 219 22.65 20.01 -10.25
CA GLY A 219 21.51 20.89 -10.01
C GLY A 219 20.14 20.19 -9.90
N LYS A 220 20.12 18.84 -9.88
CA LYS A 220 18.88 18.07 -9.63
C LYS A 220 18.69 17.86 -8.13
N ILE A 221 17.43 17.73 -7.69
CA ILE A 221 17.10 17.43 -6.30
C ILE A 221 17.75 16.10 -5.90
N ASP A 222 18.52 16.13 -4.82
CA ASP A 222 19.13 14.93 -4.23
C ASP A 222 18.22 14.39 -3.12
N ARG A 223 17.38 13.43 -3.48
CA ARG A 223 16.44 12.79 -2.55
C ARG A 223 17.16 11.99 -1.44
N SER A 224 18.39 11.54 -1.69
CA SER A 224 19.20 10.78 -0.71
C SER A 224 19.79 11.67 0.38
N ALA A 225 19.95 12.96 0.08
CA ALA A 225 20.45 13.97 1.01
C ALA A 225 19.35 14.70 1.78
N LEU A 226 18.08 14.31 1.59
CA LEU A 226 16.97 14.84 2.40
C LEU A 226 17.16 14.45 3.86
N PRO A 227 16.81 15.32 4.81
CA PRO A 227 16.83 14.96 6.23
C PRO A 227 16.05 13.68 6.45
N THR A 228 16.60 12.78 7.25
CA THR A 228 15.79 11.62 7.69
C THR A 228 14.58 12.20 8.38
N ALA A 229 13.38 11.84 7.93
CA ALA A 229 12.18 12.15 8.67
C ALA A 229 12.42 11.59 10.06
N ASN A 230 12.62 12.49 11.02
CA ASN A 230 12.42 12.09 12.39
C ASN A 230 10.94 11.68 12.38
N VAL A 231 10.66 10.41 12.58
CA VAL A 231 9.39 10.01 13.14
C VAL A 231 9.39 10.73 14.48
N MET A 232 8.99 11.99 14.46
CA MET A 232 8.66 12.69 15.67
C MET A 232 7.42 11.95 16.18
N VAL A 233 7.66 10.91 16.96
CA VAL A 233 6.84 10.79 18.17
C VAL A 233 6.85 12.20 18.70
N GLU A 234 5.72 12.89 18.56
CA GLU A 234 5.59 14.30 18.96
C GLU A 234 6.43 14.53 20.20
N SER A 235 7.42 15.43 20.04
CA SER A 235 8.18 15.89 21.21
C SER A 235 7.14 16.36 22.20
N ALA A 236 7.16 15.79 23.38
CA ALA A 236 6.51 16.08 24.66
C ALA A 236 5.86 17.47 24.87
N ALA A 237 5.10 17.97 23.89
CA ALA A 237 4.21 19.11 24.05
C ALA A 237 2.79 18.53 24.24
N SER A 238 2.45 18.28 25.52
CA SER A 238 1.14 17.88 26.03
C SER A 238 0.50 16.64 25.38
N VAL A 239 1.00 15.44 25.73
CA VAL A 239 0.17 14.22 25.60
C VAL A 239 -1.08 14.46 26.44
N THR A 240 -2.24 14.55 25.78
CA THR A 240 -3.51 14.59 26.50
C THR A 240 -3.79 13.19 27.01
N ALA A 241 -3.79 13.03 28.33
CA ALA A 241 -4.06 11.78 29.00
C ALA A 241 -5.55 11.39 28.84
N ALA A 242 -5.84 10.11 29.03
CA ALA A 242 -7.20 9.61 29.07
C ALA A 242 -7.96 10.21 30.27
N GLU A 243 -9.18 10.69 30.06
CA GLU A 243 -10.05 11.29 31.05
C GLU A 243 -11.14 10.33 31.54
N SER A 244 -11.47 9.29 30.74
CA SER A 244 -12.46 8.26 31.10
C SER A 244 -11.86 6.85 31.05
N ASP A 245 -12.53 5.89 31.72
CA ASP A 245 -12.15 4.48 31.63
C ASP A 245 -12.21 3.96 30.18
N THR A 246 -13.17 4.47 29.39
CA THR A 246 -13.31 4.14 27.96
C THR A 246 -12.11 4.66 27.16
N GLU A 247 -11.69 5.88 27.38
CA GLU A 247 -10.49 6.42 26.75
C GLU A 247 -9.23 5.64 27.15
N GLN A 248 -9.13 5.22 28.42
CA GLN A 248 -7.95 4.48 28.88
C GLN A 248 -7.79 3.14 28.22
N TRP A 249 -8.84 2.31 28.16
CA TRP A 249 -8.70 1.01 27.49
C TRP A 249 -8.59 1.13 25.95
N LEU A 250 -9.19 2.16 25.33
CA LEU A 250 -8.95 2.47 23.91
C LEU A 250 -7.50 2.87 23.68
N HIS A 251 -6.94 3.72 24.54
CA HIS A 251 -5.54 4.11 24.50
C HIS A 251 -4.62 2.88 24.53
N ASP A 252 -4.87 1.93 25.44
CA ASP A 252 -4.06 0.74 25.57
C ASP A 252 -4.13 -0.15 24.31
N ILE A 253 -5.33 -0.31 23.75
CA ILE A 253 -5.52 -1.04 22.48
C ILE A 253 -4.79 -0.34 21.31
N TRP A 254 -4.86 1.00 21.26
CA TRP A 254 -4.18 1.76 20.21
C TRP A 254 -2.66 1.67 20.35
N CYS A 255 -2.14 1.85 21.56
CA CYS A 255 -0.71 1.72 21.82
C CYS A 255 -0.17 0.33 21.47
N GLU A 256 -0.90 -0.73 21.80
CA GLU A 256 -0.54 -2.09 21.42
C GLU A 256 -0.56 -2.28 19.89
N ALA A 257 -1.64 -1.84 19.23
CA ALA A 257 -1.81 -2.03 17.80
C ALA A 257 -0.82 -1.22 16.95
N LEU A 258 -0.52 0.02 17.39
CA LEU A 258 0.39 0.95 16.74
C LEU A 258 1.85 0.77 17.18
N GLN A 259 2.11 -0.07 18.19
CA GLN A 259 3.44 -0.27 18.80
C GLN A 259 4.03 1.03 19.38
N LEU A 260 3.19 1.84 20.00
CA LEU A 260 3.57 3.08 20.68
C LEU A 260 3.70 2.84 22.17
N THR A 261 4.57 3.59 22.83
CA THR A 261 4.67 3.60 24.30
C THR A 261 3.60 4.47 24.93
N GLU A 262 3.12 5.49 24.21
CA GLU A 262 2.13 6.44 24.66
C GLU A 262 1.44 7.08 23.43
N ALA A 263 0.16 7.41 23.53
CA ALA A 263 -0.61 8.07 22.49
C ALA A 263 -1.49 9.18 23.10
N SER A 264 -1.50 10.37 22.52
CA SER A 264 -2.43 11.41 22.93
C SER A 264 -3.87 11.07 22.54
N THR A 265 -4.83 11.26 23.43
CA THR A 265 -6.25 10.95 23.18
C THR A 265 -6.89 11.84 22.11
N THR A 266 -6.27 12.96 21.80
CA THR A 266 -6.76 13.97 20.85
C THR A 266 -6.06 13.95 19.50
N VAL A 267 -5.02 13.12 19.33
CA VAL A 267 -4.29 13.00 18.06
C VAL A 267 -4.99 12.03 17.15
N ASP A 268 -5.03 12.37 15.87
CA ASP A 268 -5.62 11.59 14.79
C ASP A 268 -4.92 10.24 14.60
N PHE A 269 -5.70 9.19 14.44
CA PHE A 269 -5.24 7.80 14.25
C PHE A 269 -4.20 7.63 13.14
N PHE A 270 -4.44 8.27 12.00
CA PHE A 270 -3.54 8.16 10.86
C PHE A 270 -2.24 8.94 11.11
N SER A 271 -2.33 10.07 11.81
CA SER A 271 -1.15 10.84 12.25
C SER A 271 -0.25 10.05 13.20
N LEU A 272 -0.83 9.12 13.97
CA LEU A 272 -0.09 8.17 14.83
C LEU A 272 0.50 6.97 14.05
N GLY A 273 0.36 6.96 12.73
CA GLY A 273 0.83 5.88 11.87
C GLY A 273 -0.16 4.72 11.70
N GLY A 274 -1.43 4.95 12.02
CA GLY A 274 -2.51 4.00 11.78
C GLY A 274 -2.82 3.82 10.30
N ASP A 275 -3.33 2.66 9.95
CA ASP A 275 -3.80 2.31 8.61
C ASP A 275 -5.10 1.49 8.68
N SER A 276 -5.70 1.21 7.51
CA SER A 276 -6.97 0.45 7.43
C SER A 276 -6.87 -0.96 8.00
N LEU A 277 -5.71 -1.59 7.93
CA LEU A 277 -5.49 -2.93 8.47
C LEU A 277 -5.40 -2.88 10.01
N ILE A 278 -4.66 -1.90 10.53
CA ILE A 278 -4.55 -1.66 11.98
C ILE A 278 -5.92 -1.25 12.54
N ALA A 279 -6.67 -0.38 11.84
CA ALA A 279 -8.03 -0.02 12.23
C ALA A 279 -8.94 -1.25 12.35
N THR A 280 -8.89 -2.15 11.37
CA THR A 280 -9.65 -3.42 11.40
C THR A 280 -9.24 -4.30 12.58
N ARG A 281 -7.94 -4.36 12.89
CA ARG A 281 -7.42 -5.08 14.06
C ARG A 281 -7.92 -4.47 15.36
N ILE A 282 -7.87 -3.14 15.50
CA ILE A 282 -8.38 -2.42 16.69
C ILE A 282 -9.87 -2.68 16.87
N VAL A 283 -10.68 -2.55 15.83
CA VAL A 283 -12.14 -2.84 15.88
C VAL A 283 -12.39 -4.29 16.32
N SER A 284 -11.60 -5.25 15.82
CA SER A 284 -11.69 -6.65 16.26
C SER A 284 -11.29 -6.83 17.72
N GLN A 285 -10.25 -6.14 18.20
CA GLN A 285 -9.83 -6.19 19.61
C GLN A 285 -10.89 -5.56 20.54
N ILE A 286 -11.50 -4.43 20.15
CA ILE A 286 -12.61 -3.83 20.90
C ILE A 286 -13.75 -4.84 21.05
N GLN A 287 -14.14 -5.51 19.96
CA GLN A 287 -15.18 -6.53 19.99
C GLN A 287 -14.82 -7.72 20.90
N GLN A 288 -13.58 -8.20 20.85
CA GLN A 288 -13.14 -9.37 21.61
C GLN A 288 -12.96 -9.06 23.11
N GLN A 289 -12.44 -7.90 23.46
CA GLN A 289 -12.10 -7.55 24.84
C GLN A 289 -13.28 -6.93 25.60
N GLN A 290 -14.10 -6.11 24.91
CA GLN A 290 -15.18 -5.34 25.51
C GLN A 290 -16.58 -5.81 25.10
N GLY A 291 -16.69 -6.70 24.09
CA GLY A 291 -17.99 -7.12 23.54
C GLY A 291 -18.71 -6.03 22.74
N ILE A 292 -18.06 -4.89 22.50
CA ILE A 292 -18.64 -3.74 21.82
C ILE A 292 -18.41 -3.85 20.31
N THR A 293 -19.45 -3.67 19.52
CA THR A 293 -19.36 -3.70 18.06
C THR A 293 -19.22 -2.27 17.52
N VAL A 294 -18.06 -1.95 17.03
CA VAL A 294 -17.78 -0.68 16.31
C VAL A 294 -17.71 -0.99 14.81
N SER A 295 -18.45 -0.24 13.98
CA SER A 295 -18.28 -0.39 12.53
C SER A 295 -16.98 0.27 12.07
N ILE A 296 -16.34 -0.28 11.04
CA ILE A 296 -15.13 0.34 10.48
C ILE A 296 -15.39 1.77 9.98
N GLY A 297 -16.60 2.03 9.45
CA GLY A 297 -17.02 3.37 9.05
C GLY A 297 -17.18 4.34 10.24
N THR A 298 -17.60 3.85 11.40
CA THR A 298 -17.65 4.63 12.65
C THR A 298 -16.25 4.97 13.12
N PHE A 299 -15.32 3.99 13.10
CA PHE A 299 -13.92 4.18 13.45
C PHE A 299 -13.27 5.27 12.60
N PHE A 300 -13.48 5.25 11.26
CA PHE A 300 -12.92 6.25 10.35
C PHE A 300 -13.54 7.64 10.48
N ARG A 301 -14.73 7.78 11.05
CA ARG A 301 -15.31 9.09 11.39
C ARG A 301 -14.80 9.62 12.73
N ALA A 302 -14.58 8.73 13.69
CA ALA A 302 -14.09 9.06 15.03
C ALA A 302 -12.57 8.79 15.10
N GLN A 303 -11.81 9.66 14.44
CA GLN A 303 -10.39 9.47 14.18
C GLN A 303 -9.47 9.63 15.38
N THR A 304 -9.99 10.02 16.55
CA THR A 304 -9.21 10.15 17.80
C THR A 304 -9.78 9.22 18.87
N ILE A 305 -8.96 8.86 19.84
CA ILE A 305 -9.39 8.06 21.00
C ILE A 305 -10.58 8.70 21.70
N GLN A 306 -10.50 10.02 21.92
CA GLN A 306 -11.56 10.78 22.59
C GLN A 306 -12.89 10.73 21.81
N GLN A 307 -12.86 10.95 20.49
CA GLN A 307 -14.06 10.87 19.65
C GLN A 307 -14.64 9.47 19.62
N LEU A 308 -13.79 8.44 19.55
CA LEU A 308 -14.24 7.06 19.54
C LEU A 308 -14.85 6.65 20.88
N ALA A 309 -14.29 7.11 22.01
CA ALA A 309 -14.84 6.90 23.34
C ALA A 309 -16.24 7.49 23.46
N LEU A 310 -16.43 8.75 23.03
CA LEU A 310 -17.76 9.41 23.04
C LEU A 310 -18.79 8.65 22.21
N VAL A 311 -18.42 8.12 21.04
CA VAL A 311 -19.35 7.32 20.22
C VAL A 311 -19.72 6.04 20.95
N ILE A 312 -18.74 5.32 21.50
CA ILE A 312 -18.98 4.07 22.24
C ILE A 312 -19.87 4.31 23.45
N GLU A 313 -19.60 5.34 24.23
CA GLU A 313 -20.40 5.70 25.42
C GLU A 313 -21.83 6.10 25.05
N SER A 314 -22.04 6.75 23.89
CA SER A 314 -23.36 7.13 23.42
C SER A 314 -24.15 5.95 22.83
N GLU A 315 -23.50 4.92 22.29
CA GLU A 315 -24.13 3.76 21.64
C GLU A 315 -24.38 2.59 22.61
N THR A 316 -23.94 2.62 23.85
CA THR A 316 -24.14 1.56 24.84
C THR A 316 -25.63 1.31 25.18
N ASP A 317 -26.55 2.15 24.72
CA ASP A 317 -27.99 1.95 24.87
C ASP A 317 -28.68 1.11 23.77
N THR A 318 -27.96 0.71 22.72
CA THR A 318 -28.53 -0.10 21.60
C THR A 318 -27.61 -1.26 21.24
N SER A 319 -27.69 -2.34 22.01
CA SER A 319 -27.04 -3.61 21.65
C SER A 319 -27.74 -4.21 20.42
N THR A 320 -27.29 -3.85 19.24
CA THR A 320 -27.60 -4.62 18.04
C THR A 320 -26.59 -5.77 17.98
N ALA A 321 -26.91 -6.89 18.62
CA ALA A 321 -26.13 -8.11 18.51
C ALA A 321 -25.90 -8.40 17.01
N LEU A 322 -24.62 -8.55 16.61
CA LEU A 322 -24.30 -9.03 15.27
C LEU A 322 -25.05 -10.34 15.06
N LYS A 323 -25.90 -10.37 14.04
CA LYS A 323 -26.60 -11.58 13.65
C LYS A 323 -25.54 -12.57 13.19
N VAL A 324 -25.17 -13.51 14.06
CA VAL A 324 -24.29 -14.63 13.68
C VAL A 324 -25.03 -15.34 12.54
N LEU A 325 -24.36 -15.45 11.39
CA LEU A 325 -24.89 -16.21 10.27
C LEU A 325 -24.80 -17.69 10.63
N ASP A 326 -25.92 -18.28 11.05
CA ASP A 326 -26.02 -19.72 11.16
C ASP A 326 -26.06 -20.32 9.74
N PRO A 327 -25.09 -21.19 9.38
CA PRO A 327 -25.10 -21.80 8.06
C PRO A 327 -26.30 -22.73 7.89
N ASP A 328 -27.18 -22.41 6.97
CA ASP A 328 -28.29 -23.28 6.58
C ASP A 328 -27.77 -24.45 5.73
N LEU A 329 -27.35 -25.52 6.41
CA LEU A 329 -26.79 -26.70 5.77
C LEU A 329 -27.83 -27.52 5.02
N VAL A 330 -29.12 -27.36 5.34
CA VAL A 330 -30.24 -28.10 4.74
C VAL A 330 -30.58 -27.53 3.36
N HIS A 331 -30.66 -26.19 3.25
CA HIS A 331 -31.06 -25.51 2.02
C HIS A 331 -29.88 -24.91 1.24
N ARG A 332 -28.66 -25.34 1.55
CA ARG A 332 -27.40 -24.78 0.95
C ARG A 332 -27.31 -24.85 -0.59
N HIS A 333 -28.16 -25.64 -1.23
CA HIS A 333 -28.22 -25.80 -2.69
C HIS A 333 -29.47 -25.16 -3.31
N GLU A 334 -30.33 -24.55 -2.50
CA GLU A 334 -31.48 -23.83 -2.99
C GLU A 334 -31.16 -22.40 -3.40
N PRO A 335 -31.97 -21.78 -4.28
CA PRO A 335 -31.82 -20.38 -4.62
C PRO A 335 -31.87 -19.48 -3.38
N PHE A 336 -30.96 -18.55 -3.26
CA PHE A 336 -30.90 -17.57 -2.18
C PHE A 336 -30.89 -16.13 -2.75
N PRO A 337 -31.39 -15.14 -1.99
CA PRO A 337 -31.39 -13.76 -2.42
C PRO A 337 -29.94 -13.24 -2.49
N LEU A 338 -29.59 -12.59 -3.61
CA LEU A 338 -28.29 -11.97 -3.78
C LEU A 338 -28.11 -10.81 -2.78
N ASN A 339 -26.93 -10.70 -2.18
CA ASN A 339 -26.58 -9.51 -1.43
C ASN A 339 -26.39 -8.29 -2.37
N PRO A 340 -26.39 -7.04 -1.86
CA PRO A 340 -26.29 -5.85 -2.71
C PRO A 340 -25.09 -5.85 -3.67
N ILE A 341 -23.93 -6.33 -3.23
CA ILE A 341 -22.73 -6.42 -4.07
C ILE A 341 -22.92 -7.44 -5.18
N GLN A 342 -23.44 -8.61 -4.86
CA GLN A 342 -23.74 -9.64 -5.87
C GLN A 342 -24.79 -9.17 -6.88
N GLN A 343 -25.80 -8.38 -6.45
CA GLN A 343 -26.80 -7.78 -7.34
C GLN A 343 -26.16 -6.80 -8.33
N VAL A 344 -25.21 -5.97 -7.89
CA VAL A 344 -24.46 -5.05 -8.76
C VAL A 344 -23.66 -5.82 -9.80
N TYR A 345 -22.95 -6.88 -9.40
CA TYR A 345 -22.19 -7.72 -10.34
C TYR A 345 -23.11 -8.46 -11.32
N TRP A 346 -24.28 -8.89 -10.88
CA TRP A 346 -25.23 -9.57 -11.74
C TRP A 346 -25.85 -8.61 -12.76
N LEU A 347 -26.29 -7.42 -12.31
CA LEU A 347 -26.85 -6.38 -13.19
C LEU A 347 -25.81 -5.87 -14.21
N GLY A 348 -24.54 -5.76 -13.84
CA GLY A 348 -23.47 -5.35 -14.77
C GLY A 348 -23.17 -6.38 -15.88
N ARG A 349 -23.75 -7.59 -15.84
CA ARG A 349 -23.66 -8.60 -16.91
C ARG A 349 -24.83 -8.56 -17.89
N GLU A 350 -25.88 -7.86 -17.54
CA GLU A 350 -27.04 -7.65 -18.45
C GLU A 350 -26.66 -6.57 -19.46
N SER A 351 -26.56 -6.95 -20.73
CA SER A 351 -26.19 -6.08 -21.87
C SER A 351 -27.21 -4.97 -22.19
N SER A 352 -28.16 -4.71 -21.30
CA SER A 352 -29.20 -3.69 -21.44
C SER A 352 -28.89 -2.38 -20.71
N LEU A 353 -27.68 -2.23 -20.15
CA LEU A 353 -27.18 -1.00 -19.51
C LEU A 353 -26.05 -0.33 -20.33
N GLU A 354 -26.20 -0.29 -21.68
CA GLU A 354 -25.43 0.63 -22.53
C GLU A 354 -26.00 2.04 -22.47
#